data_645de0203399920c7cb1ac4b1c27e1da
#
_entry.id   645de0203399920c7cb1ac4b1c27e1da
#
_cell.length_a   1.000
_cell.length_b   1.000
_cell.length_c   1.000
_cell.angle_alpha   90.00
_cell.angle_beta   90.00
_cell.angle_gamma   90.00
#
_symmetry.space_group_name_H-M   'P 1'
#
loop_
_entity.id
_entity.type
_entity.pdbx_description
1 polymer ?
#
loop_
_entity_poly.entity_id
_entity_poly.type
_entity_poly.pdbx_seq_one_letter_code
_entity_poly.pdbx_strand_id
1 'polypeptide(L)'
;ADKGADGIVFIMAKDNTREMAAEEIDYLESIHIPYVVVDRIPELRNCPAVGTDHEIGGYLAARHLLSLGHRRIACVVGPHATQMDSEARYHGYCRAMEEAGIPVDERLVCVGEYTQEGGAAAVEQIISQDFTAIFACNDASAYGVCRKLKEYRKKVPEDVSVVGYDDVFYARMLEVPLTT
;
A
#
# COMPACT_ATOMS: atom_id res chain seq x y z
N ALA A 1 10.80 5.29 34.81
CA ALA A 1 11.81 6.19 34.27
C ALA A 1 11.22 7.59 34.09
N ASP A 2 11.47 8.44 35.06
CA ASP A 2 10.94 9.80 35.14
C ASP A 2 11.71 10.78 34.26
N LYS A 3 11.50 10.70 32.95
CA LYS A 3 11.76 11.84 32.06
C LYS A 3 10.38 12.36 31.68
N GLY A 4 9.91 13.39 32.40
CA GLY A 4 8.60 13.99 32.16
C GLY A 4 8.44 14.29 30.67
N ALA A 5 7.46 13.67 30.01
CA ALA A 5 7.05 14.01 28.65
C ALA A 5 5.79 14.86 28.76
N ASP A 6 5.76 15.99 28.06
CA ASP A 6 4.60 16.88 28.02
C ASP A 6 3.55 16.41 26.98
N GLY A 7 3.92 15.48 26.11
CA GLY A 7 3.05 14.89 25.10
C GLY A 7 3.72 13.73 24.38
N ILE A 8 2.91 12.90 23.70
CA ILE A 8 3.34 11.70 22.99
C ILE A 8 2.90 11.78 21.54
N VAL A 9 3.83 11.57 20.60
CA VAL A 9 3.52 11.22 19.20
C VAL A 9 3.67 9.70 19.08
N PHE A 10 2.57 9.02 18.79
CA PHE A 10 2.51 7.56 18.81
C PHE A 10 2.31 7.00 17.40
N ILE A 11 3.17 6.08 17.00
CA ILE A 11 3.04 5.34 15.74
C ILE A 11 2.83 3.87 16.10
N MET A 12 1.72 3.30 15.67
CA MET A 12 1.39 1.90 15.94
C MET A 12 2.34 0.94 15.26
N ALA A 13 2.62 -0.19 15.90
CA ALA A 13 3.39 -1.25 15.28
C ALA A 13 2.67 -1.81 14.05
N LYS A 14 3.44 -2.19 13.02
CA LYS A 14 2.88 -2.68 11.73
C LYS A 14 2.10 -3.99 11.86
N ASP A 15 2.40 -4.79 12.87
CA ASP A 15 1.83 -6.13 13.05
C ASP A 15 0.66 -6.13 14.07
N ASN A 16 0.20 -4.96 14.51
CA ASN A 16 -0.93 -4.86 15.43
C ASN A 16 -2.24 -5.27 14.76
N THR A 17 -3.00 -6.11 15.46
CA THR A 17 -4.41 -6.34 15.12
C THR A 17 -5.26 -5.13 15.55
N ARG A 18 -6.52 -5.09 15.09
CA ARG A 18 -7.49 -4.04 15.50
C ARG A 18 -7.67 -3.99 17.01
N GLU A 19 -7.70 -5.15 17.67
CA GLU A 19 -7.84 -5.27 19.11
C GLU A 19 -6.59 -4.77 19.85
N MET A 20 -5.39 -5.16 19.40
CA MET A 20 -4.12 -4.66 19.98
C MET A 20 -4.01 -3.15 19.83
N ALA A 21 -4.38 -2.60 18.70
CA ALA A 21 -4.41 -1.16 18.47
C ALA A 21 -5.36 -0.44 19.46
N ALA A 22 -6.53 -1.04 19.74
CA ALA A 22 -7.46 -0.50 20.71
C ALA A 22 -6.90 -0.54 22.15
N GLU A 23 -6.24 -1.63 22.55
CA GLU A 23 -5.60 -1.77 23.86
C GLU A 23 -4.47 -0.74 24.05
N GLU A 24 -3.68 -0.47 23.00
CA GLU A 24 -2.64 0.57 23.05
C GLU A 24 -3.23 1.96 23.27
N ILE A 25 -4.37 2.28 22.65
CA ILE A 25 -5.06 3.54 22.88
C ILE A 25 -5.60 3.61 24.30
N ASP A 26 -6.24 2.55 24.80
CA ASP A 26 -6.74 2.49 26.18
C ASP A 26 -5.59 2.72 27.19
N TYR A 27 -4.39 2.18 26.89
CA TYR A 27 -3.20 2.44 27.70
C TYR A 27 -2.75 3.91 27.63
N LEU A 28 -2.68 4.50 26.42
CA LEU A 28 -2.30 5.91 26.25
C LEU A 28 -3.26 6.85 27.01
N GLU A 29 -4.56 6.58 26.97
CA GLU A 29 -5.55 7.34 27.73
C GLU A 29 -5.36 7.20 29.24
N SER A 30 -4.96 6.01 29.74
CA SER A 30 -4.77 5.74 31.15
C SER A 30 -3.62 6.52 31.80
N ILE A 31 -2.60 6.89 31.02
CA ILE A 31 -1.43 7.62 31.56
C ILE A 31 -1.63 9.13 31.65
N HIS A 32 -2.76 9.66 31.18
CA HIS A 32 -3.16 11.07 31.27
C HIS A 32 -2.14 12.08 30.71
N ILE A 33 -1.34 11.65 29.72
CA ILE A 33 -0.42 12.53 28.97
C ILE A 33 -1.08 12.80 27.61
N PRO A 34 -1.13 14.06 27.13
CA PRO A 34 -1.63 14.37 25.79
C PRO A 34 -0.91 13.55 24.73
N TYR A 35 -1.66 12.97 23.79
CA TYR A 35 -1.07 12.18 22.72
C TYR A 35 -1.74 12.44 21.37
N VAL A 36 -1.04 12.09 20.30
CA VAL A 36 -1.58 12.03 18.95
C VAL A 36 -1.07 10.77 18.26
N VAL A 37 -1.97 10.03 17.63
CA VAL A 37 -1.63 8.88 16.80
C VAL A 37 -1.27 9.36 15.39
N VAL A 38 -0.22 8.81 14.80
CA VAL A 38 0.22 9.18 13.46
C VAL A 38 0.27 7.94 12.58
N ASP A 39 -0.15 8.11 11.33
CA ASP A 39 -0.14 7.13 10.25
C ASP A 39 -1.28 6.09 10.36
N ARG A 40 -1.19 5.12 11.25
CA ARG A 40 -2.19 4.08 11.42
C ARG A 40 -3.23 4.47 12.46
N ILE A 41 -4.43 4.77 11.99
CA ILE A 41 -5.54 5.24 12.85
C ILE A 41 -6.38 4.03 13.26
N PRO A 42 -6.53 3.74 14.57
CA PRO A 42 -7.34 2.60 15.01
C PRO A 42 -8.82 2.81 14.72
N GLU A 43 -9.46 1.82 14.11
CA GLU A 43 -10.89 1.89 13.77
C GLU A 43 -11.80 1.70 14.99
N LEU A 44 -11.33 0.96 16.02
CA LEU A 44 -12.14 0.62 17.20
C LEU A 44 -12.12 1.67 18.30
N ARG A 45 -11.33 2.74 18.16
CA ARG A 45 -11.22 3.81 19.14
C ARG A 45 -11.19 5.17 18.47
N ASN A 46 -11.95 6.09 18.99
CA ASN A 46 -11.86 7.50 18.60
C ASN A 46 -10.74 8.16 19.39
N CYS A 47 -9.68 8.57 18.73
CA CYS A 47 -8.51 9.19 19.33
C CYS A 47 -8.00 10.36 18.46
N PRO A 48 -7.24 11.32 19.07
CA PRO A 48 -6.54 12.32 18.27
C PRO A 48 -5.58 11.65 17.30
N ALA A 49 -5.78 11.84 15.99
CA ALA A 49 -4.97 11.17 14.98
C ALA A 49 -4.71 12.04 13.77
N VAL A 50 -3.59 11.80 13.13
CA VAL A 50 -3.19 12.37 11.83
C VAL A 50 -2.74 11.24 10.93
N GLY A 51 -3.39 11.05 9.80
CA GLY A 51 -3.07 9.99 8.86
C GLY A 51 -3.45 10.32 7.43
N THR A 52 -3.11 9.42 6.54
CA THR A 52 -3.45 9.48 5.13
C THR A 52 -4.73 8.70 4.87
N ASP A 53 -5.57 9.19 3.98
CA ASP A 53 -6.69 8.42 3.44
C ASP A 53 -6.14 7.41 2.41
N HIS A 54 -5.87 6.20 2.88
CA HIS A 54 -5.28 5.14 2.07
C HIS A 54 -6.23 4.63 0.98
N GLU A 55 -7.55 4.71 1.18
CA GLU A 55 -8.52 4.34 0.15
C GLU A 55 -8.49 5.34 -1.00
N ILE A 56 -8.49 6.64 -0.71
CA ILE A 56 -8.34 7.67 -1.74
C ILE A 56 -7.01 7.49 -2.47
N GLY A 57 -5.92 7.19 -1.76
CA GLY A 57 -4.62 6.98 -2.37
C GLY A 57 -4.59 5.80 -3.35
N GLY A 58 -5.12 4.64 -2.95
CA GLY A 58 -5.25 3.46 -3.84
C GLY A 58 -6.15 3.73 -5.04
N TYR A 59 -7.24 4.46 -4.81
CA TYR A 59 -8.14 4.91 -5.88
C TYR A 59 -7.44 5.82 -6.90
N LEU A 60 -6.66 6.79 -6.45
CA LEU A 60 -5.93 7.70 -7.33
C LEU A 60 -4.88 6.97 -8.17
N ALA A 61 -4.14 6.02 -7.58
CA ALA A 61 -3.16 5.21 -8.28
C ALA A 61 -3.81 4.36 -9.40
N ALA A 62 -4.89 3.66 -9.08
CA ALA A 62 -5.64 2.88 -10.06
C ALA A 62 -6.28 3.78 -11.15
N ARG A 63 -6.89 4.90 -10.77
CA ARG A 63 -7.43 5.88 -11.72
C ARG A 63 -6.39 6.44 -12.67
N HIS A 64 -5.17 6.68 -12.19
CA HIS A 64 -4.09 7.11 -13.04
C HIS A 64 -3.82 6.09 -14.16
N LEU A 65 -3.66 4.81 -13.81
CA LEU A 65 -3.49 3.75 -14.81
C LEU A 65 -4.68 3.62 -15.78
N LEU A 66 -5.90 3.71 -15.25
CA LEU A 66 -7.12 3.70 -16.08
C LEU A 66 -7.18 4.89 -17.04
N SER A 67 -6.72 6.08 -16.63
CA SER A 67 -6.69 7.27 -17.47
C SER A 67 -5.68 7.17 -18.63
N LEU A 68 -4.64 6.33 -18.44
CA LEU A 68 -3.67 5.99 -19.51
C LEU A 68 -4.18 4.90 -20.45
N GLY A 69 -5.39 4.40 -20.27
CA GLY A 69 -6.02 3.42 -21.12
C GLY A 69 -5.84 1.97 -20.68
N HIS A 70 -5.16 1.70 -19.58
CA HIS A 70 -5.05 0.34 -19.06
C HIS A 70 -6.41 -0.20 -18.61
N ARG A 71 -6.64 -1.48 -18.88
CA ARG A 71 -7.89 -2.20 -18.50
C ARG A 71 -7.60 -3.52 -17.79
N ARG A 72 -6.39 -4.05 -17.96
CA ARG A 72 -5.88 -5.26 -17.33
C ARG A 72 -4.77 -4.84 -16.37
N ILE A 73 -5.16 -4.48 -15.15
CA ILE A 73 -4.27 -3.92 -14.12
C ILE A 73 -4.14 -4.94 -13.00
N ALA A 74 -2.92 -5.39 -12.73
CA ALA A 74 -2.63 -6.21 -11.56
C ALA A 74 -2.48 -5.34 -10.31
N CYS A 75 -2.80 -5.91 -9.15
CA CYS A 75 -2.63 -5.26 -7.85
C CYS A 75 -1.73 -6.10 -6.95
N VAL A 76 -0.63 -5.52 -6.47
CA VAL A 76 0.27 -6.14 -5.50
C VAL A 76 0.01 -5.51 -4.14
N VAL A 77 -0.78 -6.21 -3.33
CA VAL A 77 -1.23 -5.73 -2.02
C VAL A 77 -0.23 -6.03 -0.91
N GLY A 78 -0.34 -5.35 0.20
CA GLY A 78 0.36 -5.68 1.43
C GLY A 78 -0.27 -6.89 2.14
N PRO A 79 0.17 -7.21 3.37
CA PRO A 79 -0.41 -8.30 4.15
C PRO A 79 -1.88 -8.03 4.48
N HIS A 80 -2.78 -8.94 4.09
CA HIS A 80 -4.22 -8.77 4.34
C HIS A 80 -4.64 -8.94 5.80
N ALA A 81 -3.89 -9.74 6.58
CA ALA A 81 -4.38 -10.18 7.89
C ALA A 81 -4.19 -9.16 9.03
N THR A 82 -3.34 -8.15 8.85
CA THR A 82 -2.90 -7.31 9.97
C THR A 82 -2.84 -5.82 9.66
N GLN A 83 -3.04 -5.39 8.40
CA GLN A 83 -2.78 -4.01 8.02
C GLN A 83 -3.99 -3.35 7.35
N MET A 84 -4.68 -2.51 8.13
CA MET A 84 -5.84 -1.71 7.69
C MET A 84 -5.52 -0.82 6.48
N ASP A 85 -4.30 -0.29 6.41
CA ASP A 85 -3.82 0.54 5.29
C ASP A 85 -3.71 -0.25 3.98
N SER A 86 -3.29 -1.53 4.04
CA SER A 86 -3.25 -2.42 2.87
C SER A 86 -4.65 -2.68 2.31
N GLU A 87 -5.58 -2.99 3.19
CA GLU A 87 -6.98 -3.24 2.83
C GLU A 87 -7.63 -1.99 2.23
N ALA A 88 -7.38 -0.82 2.83
CA ALA A 88 -7.91 0.44 2.33
C ALA A 88 -7.36 0.79 0.94
N ARG A 89 -6.05 0.63 0.69
CA ARG A 89 -5.46 0.84 -0.65
C ARG A 89 -6.05 -0.10 -1.69
N TYR A 90 -6.28 -1.37 -1.32
CA TYR A 90 -6.94 -2.34 -2.19
C TYR A 90 -8.40 -1.98 -2.47
N HIS A 91 -9.16 -1.54 -1.46
CA HIS A 91 -10.54 -1.07 -1.66
C HIS A 91 -10.59 0.12 -2.63
N GLY A 92 -9.64 1.06 -2.51
CA GLY A 92 -9.52 2.16 -3.46
C GLY A 92 -9.28 1.69 -4.90
N TYR A 93 -8.39 0.72 -5.09
CA TYR A 93 -8.19 0.09 -6.40
C TYR A 93 -9.48 -0.56 -6.92
N CYS A 94 -10.16 -1.37 -6.11
CA CYS A 94 -11.41 -2.02 -6.48
C CYS A 94 -12.48 -1.00 -6.90
N ARG A 95 -12.65 0.07 -6.12
CA ARG A 95 -13.59 1.16 -6.43
C ARG A 95 -13.29 1.81 -7.78
N ALA A 96 -12.01 2.09 -8.08
CA ALA A 96 -11.64 2.69 -9.35
C ALA A 96 -11.93 1.77 -10.54
N MET A 97 -11.68 0.47 -10.39
CA MET A 97 -12.00 -0.55 -11.41
C MET A 97 -13.51 -0.66 -11.63
N GLU A 98 -14.30 -0.70 -10.56
CA GLU A 98 -15.75 -0.76 -10.61
C GLU A 98 -16.36 0.48 -11.30
N GLU A 99 -15.92 1.69 -10.94
CA GLU A 99 -16.36 2.92 -11.58
C GLU A 99 -16.03 2.96 -13.08
N ALA A 100 -14.96 2.29 -13.51
CA ALA A 100 -14.61 2.13 -14.91
C ALA A 100 -15.36 1.00 -15.62
N GLY A 101 -16.25 0.28 -14.91
CA GLY A 101 -17.00 -0.86 -15.45
C GLY A 101 -16.14 -2.09 -15.71
N ILE A 102 -15.00 -2.24 -15.03
CA ILE A 102 -14.04 -3.33 -15.20
C ILE A 102 -14.07 -4.22 -13.95
N PRO A 103 -14.48 -5.48 -14.06
CA PRO A 103 -14.44 -6.38 -12.91
C PRO A 103 -12.97 -6.66 -12.51
N VAL A 104 -12.73 -6.71 -11.21
CA VAL A 104 -11.42 -7.11 -10.68
C VAL A 104 -11.19 -8.59 -11.01
N ASP A 105 -10.06 -8.90 -11.61
CA ASP A 105 -9.62 -10.27 -11.87
C ASP A 105 -8.74 -10.73 -10.70
N GLU A 106 -9.28 -11.56 -9.82
CA GLU A 106 -8.57 -12.06 -8.62
C GLU A 106 -7.25 -12.77 -8.95
N ARG A 107 -7.09 -13.28 -10.17
CA ARG A 107 -5.82 -13.88 -10.62
C ARG A 107 -4.70 -12.86 -10.80
N LEU A 108 -5.05 -11.57 -10.84
CA LEU A 108 -4.12 -10.45 -10.94
C LEU A 108 -3.91 -9.73 -9.59
N VAL A 109 -4.47 -10.26 -8.50
CA VAL A 109 -4.28 -9.73 -7.14
C VAL A 109 -3.31 -10.65 -6.40
N CYS A 110 -2.17 -10.10 -6.00
CA CYS A 110 -1.10 -10.86 -5.33
C CYS A 110 -0.68 -10.18 -4.03
N VAL A 111 -0.30 -10.98 -3.04
CA VAL A 111 0.25 -10.45 -1.78
C VAL A 111 1.76 -10.22 -1.93
N GLY A 112 2.21 -8.98 -1.72
CA GLY A 112 3.61 -8.55 -1.82
C GLY A 112 4.28 -8.25 -0.49
N GLU A 113 3.58 -8.43 0.64
CA GLU A 113 4.10 -8.28 2.01
C GLU A 113 4.82 -6.93 2.27
N TYR A 114 4.57 -5.91 1.45
CA TYR A 114 5.26 -4.62 1.49
C TYR A 114 6.80 -4.73 1.37
N THR A 115 7.30 -5.80 0.76
CA THR A 115 8.72 -6.07 0.58
C THR A 115 9.13 -6.17 -0.89
N GLN A 116 10.42 -5.98 -1.16
CA GLN A 116 10.97 -6.17 -2.51
C GLN A 116 10.83 -7.62 -2.98
N GLU A 117 11.08 -8.56 -2.09
CA GLU A 117 10.97 -10.00 -2.34
C GLU A 117 9.54 -10.40 -2.66
N GLY A 118 8.58 -9.87 -1.89
CA GLY A 118 7.16 -10.10 -2.12
C GLY A 118 6.67 -9.50 -3.44
N GLY A 119 7.11 -8.29 -3.79
CA GLY A 119 6.83 -7.68 -5.08
C GLY A 119 7.39 -8.50 -6.26
N ALA A 120 8.61 -9.05 -6.12
CA ALA A 120 9.20 -9.94 -7.11
C ALA A 120 8.41 -11.26 -7.25
N ALA A 121 8.04 -11.87 -6.12
CA ALA A 121 7.24 -13.10 -6.10
C ALA A 121 5.84 -12.89 -6.71
N ALA A 122 5.23 -11.72 -6.51
CA ALA A 122 3.95 -11.38 -7.14
C ALA A 122 4.04 -11.42 -8.67
N VAL A 123 5.12 -10.89 -9.27
CA VAL A 123 5.33 -10.96 -10.72
C VAL A 123 5.45 -12.41 -11.19
N GLU A 124 6.14 -13.28 -10.46
CA GLU A 124 6.26 -14.70 -10.81
C GLU A 124 4.89 -15.40 -10.89
N GLN A 125 3.96 -15.02 -10.01
CA GLN A 125 2.61 -15.59 -9.99
C GLN A 125 1.78 -15.16 -11.21
N ILE A 126 1.93 -13.92 -11.68
CA ILE A 126 1.08 -13.35 -12.73
C ILE A 126 1.73 -13.26 -14.11
N ILE A 127 3.03 -13.54 -14.26
CA ILE A 127 3.76 -13.29 -15.51
C ILE A 127 3.18 -14.03 -16.72
N SER A 128 2.49 -15.13 -16.50
CA SER A 128 1.78 -15.89 -17.53
C SER A 128 0.38 -15.36 -17.83
N GLN A 129 -0.12 -14.42 -17.05
CA GLN A 129 -1.43 -13.81 -17.26
C GLN A 129 -1.32 -12.63 -18.23
N ASP A 130 -2.47 -12.23 -18.76
CA ASP A 130 -2.57 -11.02 -19.57
C ASP A 130 -2.80 -9.80 -18.68
N PHE A 131 -1.82 -8.90 -18.61
CA PHE A 131 -1.90 -7.61 -17.93
C PHE A 131 -0.98 -6.58 -18.60
N THR A 132 -1.31 -5.31 -18.45
CA THR A 132 -0.55 -4.20 -19.06
C THR A 132 -0.04 -3.20 -18.04
N ALA A 133 -0.49 -3.29 -16.81
CA ALA A 133 -0.05 -2.43 -15.73
C ALA A 133 -0.11 -3.13 -14.37
N ILE A 134 0.68 -2.65 -13.42
CA ILE A 134 0.71 -3.11 -12.03
C ILE A 134 0.59 -1.89 -11.12
N PHE A 135 -0.37 -1.91 -10.20
CA PHE A 135 -0.37 -1.08 -9.01
C PHE A 135 0.23 -1.87 -7.85
N ALA A 136 1.36 -1.43 -7.34
CA ALA A 136 1.97 -1.97 -6.14
C ALA A 136 1.65 -1.05 -4.95
N CYS A 137 1.05 -1.61 -3.90
CA CYS A 137 0.54 -0.84 -2.77
C CYS A 137 1.62 -0.19 -1.88
N ASN A 138 2.91 -0.33 -2.23
CA ASN A 138 4.02 0.49 -1.73
C ASN A 138 5.21 0.45 -2.69
N ASP A 139 6.14 1.38 -2.51
CA ASP A 139 7.32 1.52 -3.38
C ASP A 139 8.34 0.39 -3.22
N ALA A 140 8.41 -0.25 -2.05
CA ALA A 140 9.29 -1.38 -1.86
C ALA A 140 8.86 -2.57 -2.73
N SER A 141 7.56 -2.90 -2.73
CA SER A 141 7.00 -3.91 -3.64
C SER A 141 7.14 -3.49 -5.10
N ALA A 142 6.90 -2.19 -5.43
CA ALA A 142 7.07 -1.69 -6.79
C ALA A 142 8.51 -1.86 -7.31
N TYR A 143 9.51 -1.64 -6.45
CA TYR A 143 10.90 -1.91 -6.78
C TYR A 143 11.14 -3.40 -7.12
N GLY A 144 10.63 -4.30 -6.29
CA GLY A 144 10.70 -5.74 -6.54
C GLY A 144 10.02 -6.15 -7.85
N VAL A 145 8.86 -5.57 -8.13
CA VAL A 145 8.12 -5.72 -9.39
C VAL A 145 8.98 -5.31 -10.59
N CYS A 146 9.52 -4.08 -10.58
CA CYS A 146 10.34 -3.57 -11.68
C CYS A 146 11.58 -4.44 -11.93
N ARG A 147 12.27 -4.85 -10.85
CA ARG A 147 13.43 -5.74 -10.95
C ARG A 147 13.05 -7.08 -11.57
N LYS A 148 11.95 -7.72 -11.13
CA LYS A 148 11.52 -9.02 -11.64
C LYS A 148 11.02 -8.94 -13.07
N LEU A 149 10.28 -7.89 -13.46
CA LEU A 149 9.89 -7.65 -14.84
C LEU A 149 11.12 -7.59 -15.77
N LYS A 150 12.19 -6.90 -15.35
CA LYS A 150 13.46 -6.84 -16.09
C LYS A 150 14.10 -8.22 -16.27
N GLU A 151 14.05 -9.10 -15.25
CA GLU A 151 14.53 -10.49 -15.37
C GLU A 151 13.74 -11.27 -16.44
N TYR A 152 12.43 -11.01 -16.56
CA TYR A 152 11.57 -11.53 -17.62
C TYR A 152 11.66 -10.76 -18.95
N ARG A 153 12.64 -9.84 -19.10
CA ARG A 153 12.84 -8.99 -20.28
C ARG A 153 11.63 -8.14 -20.64
N LYS A 154 10.79 -7.82 -19.66
CA LYS A 154 9.71 -6.86 -19.79
C LYS A 154 10.23 -5.46 -19.45
N LYS A 155 9.96 -4.50 -20.32
CA LYS A 155 10.35 -3.11 -20.14
C LYS A 155 9.26 -2.34 -19.39
N VAL A 156 9.69 -1.47 -18.47
CA VAL A 156 8.82 -0.50 -17.80
C VAL A 156 9.21 0.88 -18.31
N PRO A 157 8.26 1.67 -18.84
CA PRO A 157 6.81 1.42 -18.92
C PRO A 157 6.33 0.74 -20.23
N GLU A 158 7.19 0.45 -21.21
CA GLU A 158 6.80 0.11 -22.58
C GLU A 158 5.98 -1.17 -22.70
N ASP A 159 6.32 -2.21 -21.93
CA ASP A 159 5.57 -3.48 -21.92
C ASP A 159 4.58 -3.53 -20.76
N VAL A 160 4.95 -2.94 -19.60
CA VAL A 160 4.15 -2.93 -18.38
C VAL A 160 4.35 -1.61 -17.65
N SER A 161 3.28 -0.85 -17.42
CA SER A 161 3.31 0.33 -16.57
C SER A 161 3.29 -0.07 -15.09
N VAL A 162 4.05 0.62 -14.24
CA VAL A 162 4.09 0.36 -12.80
C VAL A 162 3.84 1.65 -12.03
N VAL A 163 2.92 1.58 -11.06
CA VAL A 163 2.67 2.67 -10.09
C VAL A 163 2.89 2.11 -8.69
N GLY A 164 3.61 2.86 -7.88
CA GLY A 164 3.87 2.58 -6.48
C GLY A 164 2.96 3.37 -5.53
N TYR A 165 3.42 3.51 -4.29
CA TYR A 165 2.78 4.27 -3.23
C TYR A 165 3.85 4.61 -2.18
N ASP A 166 3.85 5.80 -1.60
CA ASP A 166 4.66 6.37 -0.51
C ASP A 166 5.64 7.48 -0.95
N ASP A 167 6.05 7.58 -2.21
CA ASP A 167 7.09 8.51 -2.73
C ASP A 167 8.39 8.46 -1.91
N VAL A 168 8.88 7.25 -1.62
CA VAL A 168 10.15 7.09 -0.91
C VAL A 168 11.33 7.59 -1.74
N PHE A 169 12.38 8.05 -1.08
CA PHE A 169 13.50 8.73 -1.75
C PHE A 169 14.12 7.93 -2.92
N TYR A 170 14.18 6.60 -2.82
CA TYR A 170 14.77 5.76 -3.87
C TYR A 170 13.83 5.50 -5.06
N ALA A 171 12.54 5.83 -4.96
CA ALA A 171 11.60 5.71 -6.09
C ALA A 171 12.07 6.53 -7.30
N ARG A 172 12.73 7.67 -7.05
CA ARG A 172 13.32 8.54 -8.08
C ARG A 172 14.67 8.07 -8.60
N MET A 173 15.30 7.07 -7.95
CA MET A 173 16.64 6.57 -8.26
C MET A 173 16.60 5.28 -9.09
N LEU A 174 15.41 4.76 -9.37
CA LEU A 174 15.25 3.60 -10.25
C LEU A 174 15.72 3.94 -11.66
N GLU A 175 16.06 2.92 -12.47
CA GLU A 175 16.44 3.07 -13.88
C GLU A 175 15.37 3.86 -14.66
N VAL A 176 14.10 3.59 -14.37
CA VAL A 176 12.97 4.43 -14.74
C VAL A 176 12.36 4.97 -13.45
N PRO A 177 12.36 6.30 -13.22
CA PRO A 177 11.75 6.87 -12.03
C PRO A 177 10.30 6.41 -11.86
N LEU A 178 9.97 5.95 -10.65
CA LEU A 178 8.66 5.39 -10.36
C LEU A 178 7.61 6.47 -10.23
N THR A 179 6.46 6.26 -10.85
CA THR A 179 5.24 6.99 -10.52
C THR A 179 4.69 6.43 -9.21
N THR A 180 4.50 7.30 -8.21
CA THR A 180 4.06 6.89 -6.88
C THR A 180 3.21 7.96 -6.22
#